data_eadbe7b47f39766bebd83803b7be39ee
#
_entry.id   eadbe7b47f39766bebd83803b7be39ee
#
_cell.length_a   1.000
_cell.length_b   1.000
_cell.length_c   1.000
_cell.angle_alpha   90.00
_cell.angle_beta   90.00
_cell.angle_gamma   90.00
#
_symmetry.space_group_name_H-M   'P 1'
#
loop_
_entity.id
_entity.type
_entity.pdbx_description
1 polymer ?
#
loop_
_entity_poly.entity_id
_entity_poly.type
_entity_poly.pdbx_seq_one_letter_code
_entity_poly.pdbx_strand_id
1 'polypeptide(L)'
;LEDLALHFTRGMTLMVGDDPRRINVTRATPSLFSTLGVAPALGTAFGEAEASGSGERVVVISHALWQSAFGASADVVGRVAQMNGEAWRVIGVMPAGFAIPQRKSDAIVPAAFTPDEASDQARGNEYSESIGRLRPGATVATLNAEMDAIVKRNVERMPAEYRTFFDAAGFTGRAKPLRDAI
;
A
#
# COMPACT_ATOMS: atom_id res chain seq x y z
N LEU A 1 5.82 -3.26 17.04
CA LEU A 1 4.57 -3.34 16.30
C LEU A 1 3.99 -4.74 16.37
N GLU A 2 2.66 -4.87 16.30
CA GLU A 2 1.94 -6.12 16.08
C GLU A 2 1.87 -6.43 14.59
N ASP A 3 1.53 -5.42 13.78
CA ASP A 3 1.44 -5.51 12.34
C ASP A 3 1.91 -4.22 11.66
N LEU A 4 2.38 -4.30 10.41
CA LEU A 4 2.87 -3.18 9.62
C LEU A 4 2.53 -3.39 8.15
N ALA A 5 1.93 -2.40 7.54
CA ALA A 5 1.67 -2.34 6.11
C ALA A 5 2.45 -1.20 5.46
N LEU A 6 3.02 -1.47 4.31
CA LEU A 6 3.55 -0.45 3.40
C LEU A 6 2.56 -0.23 2.27
N HIS A 7 2.40 1.02 1.85
CA HIS A 7 1.56 1.35 0.71
C HIS A 7 2.02 2.62 0.01
N PHE A 8 1.67 2.74 -1.25
CA PHE A 8 1.83 3.95 -2.04
C PHE A 8 0.81 4.01 -3.17
N THR A 9 0.34 5.22 -3.51
CA THR A 9 -0.74 5.42 -4.49
C THR A 9 -0.20 6.07 -5.75
N ARG A 10 -0.61 5.55 -6.90
CA ARG A 10 -0.30 6.08 -8.23
C ARG A 10 -1.56 6.15 -9.09
N GLY A 11 -1.59 7.10 -10.01
CA GLY A 11 -2.64 7.15 -11.04
C GLY A 11 -2.41 6.07 -12.09
N MET A 12 -3.49 5.35 -12.45
CA MET A 12 -3.55 4.42 -13.58
C MET A 12 -4.76 4.73 -14.44
N THR A 13 -4.75 4.26 -15.69
CA THR A 13 -5.89 4.35 -16.60
C THR A 13 -6.63 3.03 -16.61
N LEU A 14 -7.88 3.03 -16.15
CA LEU A 14 -8.81 1.90 -16.27
C LEU A 14 -9.60 2.05 -17.57
N MET A 15 -9.68 0.99 -18.37
CA MET A 15 -10.60 0.93 -19.51
C MET A 15 -11.94 0.37 -19.07
N VAL A 16 -13.01 1.13 -19.33
CA VAL A 16 -14.40 0.72 -19.09
C VAL A 16 -15.07 0.63 -20.48
N GLY A 17 -15.07 -0.55 -21.09
CA GLY A 17 -15.30 -0.67 -22.53
C GLY A 17 -14.21 0.07 -23.30
N ASP A 18 -14.61 1.00 -24.18
CA ASP A 18 -13.68 1.85 -24.93
C ASP A 18 -13.39 3.20 -24.27
N ASP A 19 -13.92 3.45 -23.06
CA ASP A 19 -13.79 4.73 -22.35
C ASP A 19 -12.65 4.67 -21.30
N PRO A 20 -11.55 5.46 -21.48
CA PRO A 20 -10.45 5.51 -20.54
C PRO A 20 -10.82 6.38 -19.33
N ARG A 21 -10.68 5.82 -18.13
CA ARG A 21 -10.92 6.51 -16.86
C ARG A 21 -9.68 6.54 -16.00
N ARG A 22 -9.27 7.70 -15.52
CA ARG A 22 -8.18 7.80 -14.54
C ARG A 22 -8.66 7.39 -13.17
N ILE A 23 -7.92 6.49 -12.54
CA ILE A 23 -8.18 5.99 -11.18
C ILE A 23 -6.91 6.08 -10.32
N ASN A 24 -7.09 6.11 -9.01
CA ASN A 24 -6.00 6.02 -8.05
C ASN A 24 -5.84 4.58 -7.59
N VAL A 25 -4.69 3.99 -7.87
CA VAL A 25 -4.36 2.61 -7.49
C VAL A 25 -3.32 2.63 -6.39
N THR A 26 -3.65 2.01 -5.28
CA THR A 26 -2.72 1.81 -4.17
C THR A 26 -2.05 0.46 -4.29
N ARG A 27 -0.73 0.45 -4.37
CA ARG A 27 0.07 -0.76 -4.17
C ARG A 27 0.30 -0.92 -2.67
N ALA A 28 0.03 -2.11 -2.13
CA ALA A 28 0.15 -2.35 -0.70
C ALA A 28 0.68 -3.75 -0.41
N THR A 29 1.38 -3.89 0.73
CA THR A 29 1.69 -5.21 1.27
C THR A 29 0.41 -5.93 1.69
N PRO A 30 0.35 -7.28 1.65
CA PRO A 30 -0.84 -8.04 2.06
C PRO A 30 -1.34 -7.72 3.46
N SER A 31 -0.42 -7.38 4.36
CA SER A 31 -0.70 -6.96 5.73
C SER A 31 -1.60 -5.72 5.85
N LEU A 32 -1.84 -4.95 4.76
CA LEU A 32 -2.73 -3.78 4.83
C LEU A 32 -4.11 -4.13 5.39
N PHE A 33 -4.68 -5.25 4.96
CA PHE A 33 -6.03 -5.65 5.36
C PHE A 33 -6.09 -6.05 6.84
N SER A 34 -5.12 -6.81 7.34
CA SER A 34 -5.01 -7.18 8.76
C SER A 34 -4.67 -5.98 9.64
N THR A 35 -3.74 -5.13 9.20
CA THR A 35 -3.34 -3.91 9.92
C THR A 35 -4.53 -2.97 10.10
N LEU A 36 -5.37 -2.79 9.08
CA LEU A 36 -6.58 -1.98 9.16
C LEU A 36 -7.76 -2.72 9.80
N GLY A 37 -7.70 -4.06 9.89
CA GLY A 37 -8.77 -4.88 10.45
C GLY A 37 -10.01 -4.93 9.56
N VAL A 38 -9.84 -4.82 8.24
CA VAL A 38 -10.94 -4.77 7.27
C VAL A 38 -10.73 -5.83 6.18
N ALA A 39 -11.74 -6.65 5.95
CA ALA A 39 -11.78 -7.60 4.84
C ALA A 39 -12.65 -7.05 3.69
N PRO A 40 -12.45 -7.52 2.44
CA PRO A 40 -13.37 -7.28 1.34
C PRO A 40 -14.80 -7.73 1.68
N ALA A 41 -15.79 -6.96 1.23
CA ALA A 41 -17.20 -7.30 1.37
C ALA A 41 -17.65 -8.37 0.35
N LEU A 42 -16.99 -8.43 -0.81
CA LEU A 42 -17.14 -9.47 -1.82
C LEU A 42 -15.77 -10.04 -2.16
N GLY A 43 -15.69 -11.35 -2.37
CA GLY A 43 -14.44 -12.03 -2.72
C GLY A 43 -13.43 -12.08 -1.58
N THR A 44 -12.15 -11.94 -1.91
CA THR A 44 -11.02 -12.10 -0.98
C THR A 44 -10.00 -10.97 -1.11
N ALA A 45 -9.18 -10.80 -0.08
CA ALA A 45 -7.94 -10.03 -0.15
C ALA A 45 -6.84 -10.86 -0.85
N PHE A 46 -5.79 -10.20 -1.33
CA PHE A 46 -4.57 -10.87 -1.79
C PHE A 46 -3.66 -11.22 -0.61
N GLY A 47 -2.84 -12.24 -0.82
CA GLY A 47 -1.83 -12.70 0.14
C GLY A 47 -0.40 -12.57 -0.41
N GLU A 48 0.55 -13.23 0.27
CA GLU A 48 1.97 -13.21 -0.09
C GLU A 48 2.24 -13.87 -1.46
N ALA A 49 1.39 -14.83 -1.86
CA ALA A 49 1.52 -15.48 -3.16
C ALA A 49 1.37 -14.48 -4.31
N GLU A 50 0.37 -13.61 -4.24
CA GLU A 50 0.14 -12.57 -5.23
C GLU A 50 1.16 -11.42 -5.13
N ALA A 51 1.68 -11.16 -3.92
CA ALA A 51 2.70 -10.14 -3.69
C ALA A 51 4.11 -10.57 -4.13
N SER A 52 4.34 -11.84 -4.45
CA SER A 52 5.64 -12.33 -4.93
C SER A 52 6.03 -11.79 -6.32
N GLY A 53 5.10 -11.20 -7.05
CA GLY A 53 5.32 -10.66 -8.40
C GLY A 53 5.43 -11.71 -9.52
N SER A 54 5.38 -12.99 -9.19
CA SER A 54 5.49 -14.10 -10.15
C SER A 54 4.14 -14.66 -10.60
N GLY A 55 3.05 -14.20 -9.99
CA GLY A 55 1.70 -14.69 -10.22
C GLY A 55 0.86 -13.83 -11.15
N GLU A 56 -0.41 -14.19 -11.23
CA GLU A 56 -1.44 -13.42 -11.92
C GLU A 56 -1.62 -12.05 -11.25
N ARG A 57 -1.80 -11.00 -12.05
CA ARG A 57 -2.12 -9.68 -11.53
C ARG A 57 -3.53 -9.66 -10.99
N VAL A 58 -3.66 -9.37 -9.71
CA VAL A 58 -4.95 -9.31 -9.01
C VAL A 58 -5.21 -7.91 -8.45
N VAL A 59 -6.50 -7.56 -8.34
CA VAL A 59 -6.92 -6.27 -7.82
C VAL A 59 -8.13 -6.43 -6.89
N VAL A 60 -8.12 -5.69 -5.80
CA VAL A 60 -9.28 -5.44 -4.93
C VAL A 60 -9.77 -4.03 -5.22
N ILE A 61 -11.02 -3.87 -5.63
CA ILE A 61 -11.57 -2.57 -6.02
C ILE A 61 -12.36 -1.92 -4.88
N SER A 62 -12.46 -0.60 -4.88
CA SER A 62 -13.31 0.12 -3.95
C SER A 62 -14.80 -0.12 -4.27
N HIS A 63 -15.65 0.05 -3.27
CA HIS A 63 -17.10 -0.02 -3.46
C HIS A 63 -17.59 1.01 -4.49
N ALA A 64 -17.04 2.23 -4.47
CA ALA A 64 -17.39 3.27 -5.41
C ALA A 64 -17.01 2.93 -6.85
N LEU A 65 -15.81 2.34 -7.06
CA LEU A 65 -15.39 1.89 -8.38
C LEU A 65 -16.25 0.72 -8.88
N TRP A 66 -16.58 -0.23 -8.01
CA TRP A 66 -17.50 -1.32 -8.32
C TRP A 66 -18.86 -0.82 -8.82
N GLN A 67 -19.42 0.18 -8.14
CA GLN A 67 -20.69 0.78 -8.60
C GLN A 67 -20.54 1.52 -9.93
N SER A 68 -19.53 2.39 -10.06
CA SER A 68 -19.44 3.34 -11.17
C SER A 68 -18.86 2.75 -12.45
N ALA A 69 -17.99 1.74 -12.37
CA ALA A 69 -17.33 1.13 -13.52
C ALA A 69 -17.83 -0.29 -13.83
N PHE A 70 -18.37 -0.99 -12.84
CA PHE A 70 -18.80 -2.39 -12.98
C PHE A 70 -20.31 -2.57 -12.76
N GLY A 71 -21.08 -1.47 -12.60
CA GLY A 71 -22.55 -1.49 -12.48
C GLY A 71 -23.06 -2.23 -11.24
N ALA A 72 -22.26 -2.30 -10.17
CA ALA A 72 -22.56 -3.06 -8.97
C ALA A 72 -22.90 -4.55 -9.23
N SER A 73 -22.29 -5.12 -10.28
CA SER A 73 -22.52 -6.51 -10.69
C SER A 73 -22.07 -7.50 -9.62
N ALA A 74 -22.93 -8.46 -9.26
CA ALA A 74 -22.61 -9.48 -8.27
C ALA A 74 -21.49 -10.44 -8.73
N ASP A 75 -21.30 -10.60 -10.03
CA ASP A 75 -20.28 -11.44 -10.67
C ASP A 75 -19.00 -10.65 -11.05
N VAL A 76 -18.70 -9.54 -10.37
CA VAL A 76 -17.49 -8.75 -10.60
C VAL A 76 -16.22 -9.52 -10.22
N VAL A 77 -16.29 -10.37 -9.20
CA VAL A 77 -15.18 -11.22 -8.79
C VAL A 77 -14.88 -12.24 -9.87
N GLY A 78 -13.61 -12.29 -10.30
CA GLY A 78 -13.16 -13.09 -11.43
C GLY A 78 -13.11 -12.33 -12.78
N ARG A 79 -13.78 -11.17 -12.91
CA ARG A 79 -13.68 -10.34 -14.12
C ARG A 79 -12.29 -9.73 -14.27
N VAL A 80 -11.93 -9.48 -15.53
CA VAL A 80 -10.67 -8.81 -15.86
C VAL A 80 -10.91 -7.31 -16.05
N ALA A 81 -10.13 -6.51 -15.34
CA ALA A 81 -10.02 -5.07 -15.50
C ALA A 81 -8.74 -4.74 -16.28
N GLN A 82 -8.85 -3.94 -17.33
CA GLN A 82 -7.69 -3.47 -18.09
C GLN A 82 -7.17 -2.18 -17.45
N MET A 83 -6.00 -2.23 -16.79
CA MET A 83 -5.39 -1.06 -16.17
C MET A 83 -3.99 -0.82 -16.76
N ASN A 84 -3.75 0.37 -17.32
CA ASN A 84 -2.54 0.73 -18.07
C ASN A 84 -2.17 -0.29 -19.17
N GLY A 85 -3.16 -0.88 -19.85
CA GLY A 85 -2.93 -1.90 -20.88
C GLY A 85 -2.63 -3.30 -20.35
N GLU A 86 -2.63 -3.50 -19.05
CA GLU A 86 -2.41 -4.81 -18.41
C GLU A 86 -3.71 -5.39 -17.87
N ALA A 87 -3.87 -6.70 -17.97
CA ALA A 87 -5.02 -7.44 -17.46
C ALA A 87 -4.87 -7.71 -15.96
N TRP A 88 -5.85 -7.28 -15.17
CA TRP A 88 -5.92 -7.46 -13.73
C TRP A 88 -7.21 -8.18 -13.36
N ARG A 89 -7.12 -9.31 -12.69
CA ARG A 89 -8.31 -10.04 -12.23
C ARG A 89 -8.84 -9.43 -10.94
N VAL A 90 -10.10 -9.02 -10.94
CA VAL A 90 -10.79 -8.56 -9.73
C VAL A 90 -11.00 -9.75 -8.81
N ILE A 91 -10.44 -9.71 -7.59
CA ILE A 91 -10.59 -10.77 -6.60
C ILE A 91 -11.44 -10.35 -5.41
N GLY A 92 -11.69 -9.06 -5.23
CA GLY A 92 -12.51 -8.57 -4.13
C GLY A 92 -13.00 -7.15 -4.33
N VAL A 93 -13.98 -6.79 -3.52
CA VAL A 93 -14.56 -5.42 -3.42
C VAL A 93 -14.54 -5.00 -1.96
N MET A 94 -13.95 -3.85 -1.67
CA MET A 94 -13.93 -3.30 -0.32
C MET A 94 -15.32 -2.88 0.15
N PRO A 95 -15.60 -2.88 1.45
CA PRO A 95 -16.86 -2.39 2.01
C PRO A 95 -17.12 -0.93 1.64
N ALA A 96 -18.41 -0.54 1.60
CA ALA A 96 -18.79 0.87 1.48
C ALA A 96 -18.18 1.68 2.63
N GLY A 97 -17.65 2.86 2.29
CA GLY A 97 -17.01 3.75 3.27
C GLY A 97 -15.57 3.38 3.63
N PHE A 98 -15.04 2.25 3.13
CA PHE A 98 -13.61 1.96 3.31
C PHE A 98 -12.76 3.02 2.62
N ALA A 99 -11.76 3.53 3.33
CA ALA A 99 -10.74 4.42 2.81
C ALA A 99 -9.37 4.08 3.44
N ILE A 100 -8.33 4.19 2.65
CA ILE A 100 -6.97 4.22 3.18
C ILE A 100 -6.75 5.64 3.70
N PRO A 101 -6.30 5.82 4.95
CA PRO A 101 -6.12 7.14 5.55
C PRO A 101 -5.27 8.06 4.67
N GLN A 102 -5.69 9.32 4.55
CA GLN A 102 -5.05 10.37 3.76
C GLN A 102 -4.92 10.10 2.25
N ARG A 103 -5.43 8.97 1.74
CA ARG A 103 -5.32 8.62 0.32
C ARG A 103 -6.68 8.20 -0.25
N LYS A 104 -7.05 8.85 -1.34
CA LYS A 104 -8.14 8.34 -2.17
C LYS A 104 -7.59 7.12 -2.94
N SER A 105 -8.22 5.98 -2.77
CA SER A 105 -7.87 4.74 -3.45
C SER A 105 -9.11 4.16 -4.12
N ASP A 106 -9.06 4.03 -5.43
CA ASP A 106 -10.13 3.41 -6.21
C ASP A 106 -9.92 1.89 -6.36
N ALA A 107 -8.65 1.45 -6.27
CA ALA A 107 -8.27 0.04 -6.34
C ALA A 107 -6.99 -0.21 -5.53
N ILE A 108 -6.83 -1.45 -5.04
CA ILE A 108 -5.67 -1.90 -4.27
C ILE A 108 -5.08 -3.10 -4.97
N VAL A 109 -3.77 -3.07 -5.21
CA VAL A 109 -3.02 -4.16 -5.84
C VAL A 109 -1.83 -4.57 -4.97
N PRO A 110 -1.33 -5.81 -5.09
CA PRO A 110 -0.16 -6.25 -4.33
C PRO A 110 1.07 -5.40 -4.64
N ALA A 111 1.83 -5.06 -3.59
CA ALA A 111 3.15 -4.47 -3.72
C ALA A 111 4.18 -5.60 -3.83
N ALA A 112 4.60 -5.91 -5.05
CA ALA A 112 5.79 -6.72 -5.29
C ALA A 112 7.00 -5.78 -5.30
N PHE A 113 7.94 -6.00 -4.38
CA PHE A 113 9.22 -5.29 -4.37
C PHE A 113 10.24 -6.11 -5.14
N THR A 114 10.93 -5.46 -6.08
CA THR A 114 12.04 -6.08 -6.79
C THR A 114 13.27 -6.19 -5.87
N PRO A 115 14.23 -7.08 -6.15
CA PRO A 115 15.49 -7.13 -5.41
C PRO A 115 16.22 -5.77 -5.37
N ASP A 116 16.16 -4.98 -6.45
CA ASP A 116 16.77 -3.66 -6.51
C ASP A 116 16.05 -2.67 -5.58
N GLU A 117 14.72 -2.67 -5.54
CA GLU A 117 13.92 -1.84 -4.62
C GLU A 117 14.14 -2.22 -3.14
N ALA A 118 14.53 -3.48 -2.86
CA ALA A 118 14.86 -3.97 -1.54
C ALA A 118 16.35 -3.83 -1.17
N SER A 119 17.19 -3.31 -2.08
CA SER A 119 18.62 -3.19 -1.89
C SER A 119 19.03 -2.02 -0.99
N ASP A 120 20.27 -2.03 -0.49
CA ASP A 120 20.82 -0.92 0.29
C ASP A 120 20.95 0.38 -0.55
N GLN A 121 21.10 0.28 -1.87
CA GLN A 121 21.11 1.43 -2.77
C GLN A 121 19.76 2.14 -2.86
N ALA A 122 18.66 1.43 -2.67
CA ALA A 122 17.31 1.98 -2.71
C ALA A 122 16.87 2.65 -1.39
N ARG A 123 17.69 2.61 -0.33
CA ARG A 123 17.34 3.15 1.01
C ARG A 123 17.02 4.64 1.04
N GLY A 124 17.47 5.42 0.07
CA GLY A 124 17.14 6.83 -0.08
C GLY A 124 15.85 7.11 -0.85
N ASN A 125 15.18 6.07 -1.36
CA ASN A 125 13.95 6.22 -2.14
C ASN A 125 12.72 6.23 -1.22
N GLU A 126 12.22 7.41 -0.92
CA GLU A 126 11.07 7.63 -0.04
C GLU A 126 9.79 7.80 -0.87
N TYR A 127 9.17 6.71 -1.27
CA TYR A 127 7.92 6.74 -2.04
C TYR A 127 6.76 5.99 -1.36
N SER A 128 7.02 5.28 -0.25
CA SER A 128 6.01 4.51 0.47
C SER A 128 5.64 5.16 1.79
N GLU A 129 4.39 5.00 2.15
CA GLU A 129 3.84 5.32 3.47
C GLU A 129 3.65 4.01 4.24
N SER A 130 3.62 4.11 5.57
CA SER A 130 3.40 2.95 6.41
C SER A 130 2.28 3.18 7.41
N ILE A 131 1.48 2.14 7.62
CA ILE A 131 0.47 2.07 8.68
C ILE A 131 0.82 0.89 9.56
N GLY A 132 0.87 1.10 10.89
CA GLY A 132 1.19 0.04 11.83
C GLY A 132 0.16 -0.09 12.92
N ARG A 133 -0.02 -1.32 13.42
CA ARG A 133 -0.78 -1.63 14.63
C ARG A 133 0.18 -1.81 15.79
N LEU A 134 -0.02 -1.05 16.85
CA LEU A 134 0.77 -1.21 18.07
C LEU A 134 0.34 -2.46 18.83
N ARG A 135 1.29 -3.16 19.43
CA ARG A 135 1.00 -4.22 20.40
C ARG A 135 0.30 -3.65 21.63
N PRO A 136 -0.50 -4.43 22.35
CA PRO A 136 -1.03 -4.01 23.65
C PRO A 136 0.08 -3.51 24.59
N GLY A 137 -0.12 -2.36 25.19
CA GLY A 137 0.86 -1.71 26.09
C GLY A 137 1.96 -0.92 25.40
N ALA A 138 2.16 -1.02 24.09
CA ALA A 138 3.09 -0.16 23.37
C ALA A 138 2.51 1.24 23.15
N THR A 139 3.40 2.23 23.09
CA THR A 139 3.03 3.63 22.88
C THR A 139 3.68 4.19 21.61
N VAL A 140 3.12 5.27 21.08
CA VAL A 140 3.75 6.01 19.97
C VAL A 140 5.14 6.53 20.37
N ALA A 141 5.33 6.90 21.62
CA ALA A 141 6.63 7.35 22.11
C ALA A 141 7.69 6.25 22.07
N THR A 142 7.36 5.03 22.53
CA THR A 142 8.27 3.87 22.43
C THR A 142 8.55 3.49 20.99
N LEU A 143 7.54 3.54 20.11
CA LEU A 143 7.73 3.29 18.67
C LEU A 143 8.68 4.32 18.06
N ASN A 144 8.51 5.61 18.36
CA ASN A 144 9.37 6.67 17.82
C ASN A 144 10.83 6.47 18.25
N ALA A 145 11.09 6.07 19.50
CA ALA A 145 12.45 5.79 19.96
C ALA A 145 13.08 4.60 19.22
N GLU A 146 12.30 3.53 18.94
CA GLU A 146 12.75 2.40 18.12
C GLU A 146 13.02 2.83 16.67
N MET A 147 12.15 3.68 16.08
CA MET A 147 12.33 4.20 14.74
C MET A 147 13.59 5.05 14.61
N ASP A 148 13.88 5.92 15.59
CA ASP A 148 15.12 6.69 15.60
C ASP A 148 16.37 5.79 15.59
N ALA A 149 16.36 4.70 16.36
CA ALA A 149 17.45 3.71 16.33
C ALA A 149 17.57 2.97 14.99
N ILE A 150 16.45 2.67 14.34
CA ILE A 150 16.43 2.03 13.02
C ILE A 150 16.96 3.01 11.95
N VAL A 151 16.48 4.25 11.95
CA VAL A 151 16.93 5.29 11.01
C VAL A 151 18.44 5.49 11.14
N LYS A 152 18.97 5.64 12.36
CA LYS A 152 20.41 5.78 12.56
C LYS A 152 21.21 4.63 11.96
N ARG A 153 20.82 3.38 12.23
CA ARG A 153 21.48 2.20 11.65
C ARG A 153 21.35 2.14 10.12
N ASN A 154 20.24 2.58 9.57
CA ASN A 154 20.04 2.62 8.12
C ASN A 154 20.93 3.68 7.46
N VAL A 155 21.08 4.87 8.05
CA VAL A 155 21.99 5.90 7.57
C VAL A 155 23.44 5.40 7.57
N GLU A 156 23.87 4.67 8.61
CA GLU A 156 25.20 4.06 8.69
C GLU A 156 25.48 3.08 7.53
N ARG A 157 24.44 2.43 6.97
CA ARG A 157 24.54 1.46 5.86
C ARG A 157 24.39 2.10 4.48
N MET A 158 24.04 3.37 4.40
CA MET A 158 23.93 4.08 3.12
C MET A 158 25.32 4.33 2.50
N PRO A 159 25.39 4.48 1.16
CA PRO A 159 26.59 4.99 0.49
C PRO A 159 27.03 6.32 1.10
N ALA A 160 28.37 6.55 1.16
CA ALA A 160 28.94 7.69 1.86
C ALA A 160 28.41 9.05 1.36
N GLU A 161 28.11 9.16 0.08
CA GLU A 161 27.55 10.35 -0.57
C GLU A 161 26.19 10.75 -0.01
N TYR A 162 25.36 9.77 0.42
CA TYR A 162 24.05 10.05 1.00
C TYR A 162 24.14 10.33 2.50
N ARG A 163 25.08 9.71 3.24
CA ARG A 163 25.20 9.88 4.70
C ARG A 163 25.31 11.35 5.10
N THR A 164 26.20 12.08 4.46
CA THR A 164 26.41 13.51 4.76
C THR A 164 25.13 14.32 4.58
N PHE A 165 24.35 14.02 3.54
CA PHE A 165 23.06 14.67 3.29
C PHE A 165 22.03 14.34 4.39
N PHE A 166 21.88 13.05 4.73
CA PHE A 166 20.90 12.61 5.74
C PHE A 166 21.25 13.07 7.15
N ASP A 167 22.55 13.10 7.50
CA ASP A 167 23.02 13.62 8.77
C ASP A 167 22.78 15.13 8.88
N ALA A 168 23.07 15.89 7.81
CA ALA A 168 22.81 17.33 7.77
C ALA A 168 21.33 17.69 7.76
N ALA A 169 20.49 16.86 7.12
CA ALA A 169 19.03 17.04 7.10
C ALA A 169 18.36 16.69 8.41
N GLY A 170 19.05 16.04 9.35
CA GLY A 170 18.46 15.57 10.61
C GLY A 170 17.31 14.60 10.40
N PHE A 171 17.46 13.68 9.44
CA PHE A 171 16.42 12.75 9.04
C PHE A 171 15.95 11.89 10.21
N THR A 172 14.64 11.86 10.47
CA THR A 172 14.03 11.12 11.57
C THR A 172 12.75 10.45 11.13
N GLY A 173 12.53 9.21 11.57
CA GLY A 173 11.22 8.57 11.44
C GLY A 173 10.26 9.04 12.53
N ARG A 174 9.02 9.37 12.17
CA ARG A 174 7.98 9.76 13.12
C ARG A 174 6.67 9.07 12.86
N ALA A 175 6.19 8.35 13.87
CA ALA A 175 4.84 7.83 13.90
C ALA A 175 3.89 8.84 14.57
N LYS A 176 2.66 8.90 14.06
CA LYS A 176 1.55 9.66 14.65
C LYS A 176 0.36 8.71 14.81
N PRO A 177 -0.50 8.91 15.83
CA PRO A 177 -1.77 8.19 15.89
C PRO A 177 -2.58 8.41 14.61
N LEU A 178 -3.19 7.36 14.09
CA LEU A 178 -3.94 7.44 12.84
C LEU A 178 -5.09 8.46 12.91
N ARG A 179 -5.77 8.56 14.07
CA ARG A 179 -6.82 9.55 14.35
C ARG A 179 -6.35 11.01 14.22
N ASP A 180 -5.05 11.27 14.38
CA ASP A 180 -4.47 12.61 14.29
C ASP A 180 -3.99 12.90 12.86
N ALA A 181 -4.16 11.93 11.98
CA ALA A 181 -3.73 11.97 10.59
C ALA A 181 -4.91 12.05 9.59
N ILE A 182 -6.16 12.05 10.10
CA ILE A 182 -7.41 12.10 9.32
C ILE A 182 -7.99 13.51 9.34
#